data_88cd5d850b002771efd5929b8456bef0
#
_entry.id   88cd5d850b002771efd5929b8456bef0
#
_cell.length_a   1.000
_cell.length_b   1.000
_cell.length_c   1.000
_cell.angle_alpha   90.00
_cell.angle_beta   90.00
_cell.angle_gamma   90.00
#
_symmetry.space_group_name_H-M   'P 1'
#
loop_
_entity.id
_entity.type
_entity.pdbx_description
1 polymer ?
#
loop_
_entity_poly.entity_id
_entity_poly.type
_entity_poly.pdbx_seq_one_letter_code
_entity_poly.pdbx_strand_id
1 'polypeptide(L)'
;MSISVSKKKGIPKTNIYRAKLIKEHGIDGDAHSGNWHRQVSLLAFESIEKMRKVGLSNIRPGAFAENITTQFIDVPNLSVGTKLKIGNDVELEITQIGKECHSKCSIFYEVGDCVMPREGIFAIVTESGKITAGDEISVVN
;
A
#
# COMPACT_ATOMS: atom_id res chain seq x y z
N MET A 1 2.35 8.52 -7.37
CA MET A 1 1.69 7.48 -6.55
C MET A 1 0.18 7.63 -6.54
N SER A 2 -0.53 6.56 -6.27
CA SER A 2 -1.98 6.57 -6.07
C SER A 2 -2.31 6.21 -4.63
N ILE A 3 -3.44 6.71 -4.13
CA ILE A 3 -3.89 6.49 -2.76
C ILE A 3 -5.24 5.79 -2.81
N SER A 4 -5.42 4.75 -1.99
CA SER A 4 -6.66 3.98 -1.96
C SER A 4 -7.04 3.60 -0.53
N VAL A 5 -8.33 3.61 -0.25
CA VAL A 5 -8.87 3.27 1.07
C VAL A 5 -10.09 2.37 0.95
N SER A 6 -10.42 1.66 2.03
CA SER A 6 -11.63 0.88 2.13
C SER A 6 -12.14 0.88 3.58
N LYS A 7 -13.43 0.58 3.75
CA LYS A 7 -14.05 0.48 5.09
C LYS A 7 -13.87 -0.91 5.71
N LYS A 8 -13.52 -1.91 4.90
CA LYS A 8 -13.33 -3.30 5.34
C LYS A 8 -12.00 -3.84 4.86
N LYS A 9 -11.40 -4.76 5.64
CA LYS A 9 -10.21 -5.50 5.23
C LYS A 9 -10.59 -6.59 4.22
N GLY A 10 -9.62 -6.98 3.37
CA GLY A 10 -9.78 -8.09 2.43
C GLY A 10 -10.62 -7.80 1.20
N ILE A 11 -10.90 -6.54 0.90
CA ILE A 11 -11.61 -6.11 -0.31
C ILE A 11 -10.75 -5.12 -1.09
N PRO A 12 -10.99 -4.99 -2.41
CA PRO A 12 -10.32 -3.94 -3.19
C PRO A 12 -10.62 -2.55 -2.61
N LYS A 13 -9.62 -1.68 -2.65
CA LYS A 13 -9.74 -0.32 -2.14
C LYS A 13 -10.13 0.65 -3.26
N THR A 14 -10.73 1.76 -2.87
CA THR A 14 -11.17 2.82 -3.78
C THR A 14 -10.14 3.94 -3.80
N ASN A 15 -9.79 4.42 -5.00
CA ASN A 15 -8.85 5.53 -5.16
C ASN A 15 -9.43 6.83 -4.61
N ILE A 16 -8.58 7.59 -3.90
CA ILE A 16 -8.89 8.94 -3.42
C ILE A 16 -7.74 9.87 -3.81
N TYR A 17 -8.03 11.16 -3.89
CA TYR A 17 -7.04 12.16 -4.34
C TYR A 17 -6.14 12.62 -3.19
N ARG A 18 -6.69 12.77 -2.00
CA ARG A 18 -5.96 13.25 -0.82
C ARG A 18 -6.27 12.37 0.38
N ALA A 19 -5.29 12.26 1.27
CA ALA A 19 -5.45 11.52 2.52
C ALA A 19 -4.67 12.20 3.64
N LYS A 20 -5.14 12.01 4.86
CA LYS A 20 -4.43 12.41 6.07
C LYS A 20 -3.80 11.17 6.67
N LEU A 21 -2.49 11.21 6.88
CA LEU A 21 -1.76 10.16 7.57
C LEU A 21 -1.47 10.62 9.00
N ILE A 22 -1.76 9.74 9.95
CA ILE A 22 -1.68 10.05 11.38
C ILE A 22 -0.63 9.13 12.01
N LYS A 23 0.33 9.72 12.70
CA LYS A 23 1.39 9.01 13.42
C LYS A 23 0.80 7.94 14.32
N GLU A 24 1.36 6.73 14.28
CA GLU A 24 0.94 5.56 15.07
C GLU A 24 -0.49 5.09 14.78
N HIS A 25 -1.06 5.49 13.65
CA HIS A 25 -2.43 5.12 13.27
C HIS A 25 -2.51 4.64 11.82
N GLY A 26 -2.09 5.44 10.87
CA GLY A 26 -2.17 5.13 9.44
C GLY A 26 -3.00 6.16 8.69
N ILE A 27 -3.68 5.71 7.64
CA ILE A 27 -4.55 6.60 6.84
C ILE A 27 -5.88 6.75 7.54
N ASP A 28 -6.26 7.99 7.81
CA ASP A 28 -7.54 8.32 8.42
C ASP A 28 -8.70 7.76 7.59
N GLY A 29 -9.58 7.00 8.25
CA GLY A 29 -10.75 6.39 7.60
C GLY A 29 -10.50 5.06 6.89
N ASP A 30 -9.27 4.55 6.86
CA ASP A 30 -8.98 3.27 6.23
C ASP A 30 -9.14 2.10 7.20
N ALA A 31 -9.56 0.93 6.65
CA ALA A 31 -9.80 -0.28 7.43
C ALA A 31 -8.56 -0.82 8.14
N HIS A 32 -7.36 -0.59 7.57
CA HIS A 32 -6.10 -1.07 8.13
C HIS A 32 -5.48 -0.09 9.12
N SER A 33 -6.06 1.09 9.32
CA SER A 33 -5.56 2.04 10.31
C SER A 33 -5.72 1.48 11.73
N GLY A 34 -4.82 1.90 12.62
CA GLY A 34 -4.83 1.46 14.02
C GLY A 34 -3.42 1.34 14.57
N ASN A 35 -3.34 1.06 15.87
CA ASN A 35 -2.05 0.92 16.54
C ASN A 35 -1.48 -0.49 16.38
N TRP A 36 -0.94 -0.76 15.22
CA TRP A 36 -0.29 -2.03 14.87
C TRP A 36 0.75 -1.81 13.77
N HIS A 37 1.45 -2.89 13.36
CA HIS A 37 2.57 -2.75 12.42
C HIS A 37 2.18 -2.68 10.93
N ARG A 38 0.92 -2.95 10.59
CA ARG A 38 0.43 -2.90 9.20
C ARG A 38 -0.56 -1.75 8.99
N GLN A 39 -0.18 -0.56 9.43
CA GLN A 39 -1.03 0.62 9.32
C GLN A 39 -1.28 1.06 7.88
N VAL A 40 -0.24 0.97 7.03
CA VAL A 40 -0.29 1.37 5.63
C VAL A 40 0.35 0.28 4.79
N SER A 41 -0.31 -0.10 3.71
CA SER A 41 0.23 -1.07 2.75
C SER A 41 0.66 -0.35 1.47
N LEU A 42 1.78 -0.80 0.91
CA LEU A 42 2.33 -0.26 -0.33
C LEU A 42 2.57 -1.38 -1.33
N LEU A 43 2.31 -1.09 -2.60
CA LEU A 43 2.54 -2.02 -3.70
C LEU A 43 3.02 -1.23 -4.91
N ALA A 44 4.05 -1.72 -5.58
CA ALA A 44 4.55 -1.08 -6.78
C ALA A 44 3.56 -1.28 -7.94
N PHE A 45 3.33 -0.23 -8.73
CA PHE A 45 2.56 -0.34 -9.96
C PHE A 45 3.18 -1.37 -10.90
N GLU A 46 4.49 -1.48 -10.93
CA GLU A 46 5.23 -2.47 -11.70
C GLU A 46 4.85 -3.91 -11.32
N SER A 47 4.54 -4.16 -10.04
CA SER A 47 4.03 -5.46 -9.59
C SER A 47 2.62 -5.73 -10.10
N ILE A 48 1.77 -4.71 -10.14
CA ILE A 48 0.43 -4.80 -10.73
C ILE A 48 0.52 -5.12 -12.23
N GLU A 49 1.45 -4.49 -12.94
CA GLU A 49 1.67 -4.74 -14.36
C GLU A 49 2.07 -6.19 -14.65
N LYS A 50 2.84 -6.82 -13.78
CA LYS A 50 3.16 -8.25 -13.90
C LYS A 50 1.89 -9.10 -13.88
N MET A 51 0.92 -8.77 -13.05
CA MET A 51 -0.34 -9.50 -12.94
C MET A 51 -1.20 -9.32 -14.20
N ARG A 52 -1.16 -8.15 -14.82
CA ARG A 52 -1.83 -7.92 -16.10
C ARG A 52 -1.26 -8.79 -17.20
N LYS A 53 0.06 -8.96 -17.25
CA LYS A 53 0.77 -9.75 -18.26
C LYS A 53 0.45 -11.23 -18.17
N VAL A 54 0.09 -11.75 -16.99
CA VAL A 54 -0.29 -13.16 -16.82
C VAL A 54 -1.79 -13.40 -16.96
N GLY A 55 -2.52 -12.44 -17.52
CA GLY A 55 -3.92 -12.61 -17.91
C GLY A 55 -4.96 -11.99 -16.97
N LEU A 56 -4.55 -11.31 -15.92
CA LEU A 56 -5.48 -10.59 -15.04
C LEU A 56 -5.73 -9.20 -15.64
N SER A 57 -6.82 -9.05 -16.38
CA SER A 57 -7.24 -7.77 -16.94
C SER A 57 -8.09 -6.98 -15.95
N ASN A 58 -8.25 -5.68 -16.20
CA ASN A 58 -9.11 -4.78 -15.40
C ASN A 58 -8.65 -4.54 -13.96
N ILE A 59 -7.40 -4.86 -13.62
CA ILE A 59 -6.85 -4.50 -12.32
C ILE A 59 -6.37 -3.04 -12.34
N ARG A 60 -6.56 -2.37 -11.21
CA ARG A 60 -6.26 -0.94 -11.04
C ARG A 60 -5.55 -0.72 -9.69
N PRO A 61 -4.95 0.46 -9.46
CA PRO A 61 -4.46 0.79 -8.11
C PRO A 61 -5.57 0.61 -7.06
N GLY A 62 -5.24 -0.06 -5.96
CA GLY A 62 -6.19 -0.43 -4.91
C GLY A 62 -6.80 -1.82 -5.06
N ALA A 63 -6.69 -2.46 -6.22
CA ALA A 63 -7.30 -3.77 -6.49
C ALA A 63 -6.82 -4.87 -5.54
N PHE A 64 -5.58 -4.79 -5.07
CA PHE A 64 -5.00 -5.77 -4.14
C PHE A 64 -5.07 -5.29 -2.68
N ALA A 65 -5.93 -4.33 -2.39
CA ALA A 65 -6.12 -3.71 -1.08
C ALA A 65 -4.90 -2.91 -0.60
N GLU A 66 -4.00 -2.54 -1.49
CA GLU A 66 -2.90 -1.65 -1.12
C GLU A 66 -3.41 -0.21 -0.94
N ASN A 67 -2.86 0.48 0.05
CA ASN A 67 -3.18 1.88 0.30
C ASN A 67 -2.45 2.81 -0.68
N ILE A 68 -1.17 2.57 -0.89
CA ILE A 68 -0.32 3.40 -1.74
C ILE A 68 0.24 2.55 -2.86
N THR A 69 -0.08 2.95 -4.09
CA THR A 69 0.50 2.34 -5.28
C THR A 69 1.64 3.22 -5.74
N THR A 70 2.86 2.68 -5.71
CA THR A 70 4.08 3.41 -6.04
C THR A 70 4.48 3.20 -7.50
N GLN A 71 5.39 4.07 -7.99
CA GLN A 71 6.01 3.92 -9.29
C GLN A 71 7.46 4.36 -9.21
N PHE A 72 8.34 3.64 -9.91
CA PHE A 72 9.79 3.93 -9.96
C PHE A 72 10.56 3.72 -8.66
N ILE A 73 9.98 3.01 -7.70
CA ILE A 73 10.67 2.56 -6.49
C ILE A 73 10.61 1.04 -6.47
N ASP A 74 11.75 0.39 -6.22
CA ASP A 74 11.83 -1.08 -6.16
C ASP A 74 11.33 -1.57 -4.80
N VAL A 75 10.01 -1.47 -4.61
CA VAL A 75 9.32 -1.80 -3.36
C VAL A 75 9.63 -3.23 -2.88
N PRO A 76 9.61 -4.27 -3.75
CA PRO A 76 9.85 -5.63 -3.28
C PRO A 76 11.24 -5.85 -2.68
N ASN A 77 12.20 -5.01 -3.00
CA ASN A 77 13.59 -5.14 -2.52
C ASN A 77 13.95 -4.18 -1.38
N LEU A 78 12.97 -3.44 -0.85
CA LEU A 78 13.20 -2.60 0.33
C LEU A 78 13.23 -3.46 1.59
N SER A 79 14.00 -3.03 2.60
CA SER A 79 14.19 -3.77 3.85
C SER A 79 13.29 -3.24 4.97
N VAL A 80 12.94 -4.10 5.92
CA VAL A 80 12.30 -3.69 7.17
C VAL A 80 13.20 -2.66 7.87
N GLY A 81 12.61 -1.59 8.39
CA GLY A 81 13.33 -0.48 9.00
C GLY A 81 13.66 0.66 8.04
N THR A 82 13.50 0.46 6.73
CA THR A 82 13.70 1.53 5.75
C THR A 82 12.65 2.61 5.95
N LYS A 83 13.08 3.86 5.87
CA LYS A 83 12.19 5.02 5.97
C LYS A 83 11.90 5.59 4.60
N LEU A 84 10.64 5.92 4.38
CA LEU A 84 10.15 6.52 3.14
C LEU A 84 9.56 7.88 3.48
N LYS A 85 9.87 8.88 2.67
CA LYS A 85 9.28 10.21 2.78
C LYS A 85 8.29 10.41 1.64
N ILE A 86 7.09 10.89 1.96
CA ILE A 86 6.05 11.20 0.97
C ILE A 86 5.77 12.69 1.02
N GLY A 87 5.96 13.37 -0.10
CA GLY A 87 5.81 14.82 -0.16
C GLY A 87 6.80 15.50 0.77
N ASN A 88 6.35 16.51 1.52
CA ASN A 88 7.21 17.29 2.40
C ASN A 88 7.14 16.89 3.88
N ASP A 89 6.05 16.29 4.32
CA ASP A 89 5.75 16.16 5.75
C ASP A 89 5.64 14.73 6.26
N VAL A 90 5.20 13.79 5.44
CA VAL A 90 4.89 12.43 5.88
C VAL A 90 6.12 11.54 5.80
N GLU A 91 6.34 10.76 6.86
CA GLU A 91 7.37 9.73 6.89
C GLU A 91 6.75 8.40 7.31
N LEU A 92 7.17 7.34 6.62
CA LEU A 92 6.78 5.97 6.93
C LEU A 92 8.01 5.14 7.26
N GLU A 93 7.84 4.10 8.07
CA GLU A 93 8.88 3.10 8.33
C GLU A 93 8.34 1.72 7.96
N ILE A 94 9.08 0.99 7.15
CA ILE A 94 8.69 -0.35 6.71
C ILE A 94 8.80 -1.33 7.87
N THR A 95 7.71 -2.04 8.14
CA THR A 95 7.60 -2.97 9.28
C THR A 95 7.46 -4.41 8.85
N GLN A 96 7.00 -4.68 7.62
CA GLN A 96 6.79 -6.04 7.14
C GLN A 96 6.89 -6.09 5.62
N ILE A 97 7.50 -7.15 5.10
CA ILE A 97 7.60 -7.42 3.67
C ILE A 97 6.77 -8.68 3.39
N GLY A 98 5.81 -8.55 2.46
CA GLY A 98 4.89 -9.62 2.15
C GLY A 98 3.96 -9.96 3.30
N LYS A 99 3.13 -10.96 3.11
CA LYS A 99 2.27 -11.49 4.17
C LYS A 99 1.85 -12.93 3.86
N GLU A 100 1.46 -13.68 4.90
CA GLU A 100 0.82 -14.97 4.73
C GLU A 100 -0.68 -14.80 4.64
N CYS A 101 -1.31 -15.45 3.67
CA CYS A 101 -2.76 -15.53 3.55
C CYS A 101 -3.19 -16.96 3.80
N HIS A 102 -3.89 -17.20 4.93
CA HIS A 102 -4.34 -18.53 5.32
C HIS A 102 -5.61 -18.97 4.56
N SER A 103 -6.33 -18.04 3.98
CA SER A 103 -7.51 -18.29 3.16
C SER A 103 -7.62 -17.26 2.06
N LYS A 104 -8.32 -17.63 0.98
CA LYS A 104 -8.58 -16.73 -0.12
C LYS A 104 -9.60 -15.67 0.30
N CYS A 105 -9.25 -14.40 0.17
CA CYS A 105 -10.15 -13.29 0.48
C CYS A 105 -10.95 -12.87 -0.77
N SER A 106 -11.83 -11.88 -0.63
CA SER A 106 -12.63 -11.38 -1.75
C SER A 106 -11.78 -10.87 -2.90
N ILE A 107 -10.59 -10.35 -2.62
CA ILE A 107 -9.66 -9.90 -3.66
C ILE A 107 -9.26 -11.06 -4.56
N PHE A 108 -8.91 -12.21 -3.98
CA PHE A 108 -8.54 -13.39 -4.76
C PHE A 108 -9.70 -13.82 -5.67
N TYR A 109 -10.94 -13.85 -5.16
CA TYR A 109 -12.11 -14.28 -5.92
C TYR A 109 -12.50 -13.26 -7.02
N GLU A 110 -12.32 -11.97 -6.78
CA GLU A 110 -12.65 -10.93 -7.76
C GLU A 110 -11.59 -10.77 -8.85
N VAL A 111 -10.32 -10.87 -8.48
CA VAL A 111 -9.18 -10.61 -9.36
C VAL A 111 -8.57 -11.89 -9.92
N GLY A 112 -8.70 -13.01 -9.21
CA GLY A 112 -8.19 -14.33 -9.60
C GLY A 112 -6.84 -14.68 -8.98
N ASP A 113 -6.12 -13.72 -8.41
CA ASP A 113 -4.84 -13.91 -7.72
C ASP A 113 -4.55 -12.68 -6.86
N CYS A 114 -3.50 -12.74 -6.06
CA CYS A 114 -3.07 -11.61 -5.27
C CYS A 114 -1.55 -11.54 -5.17
N VAL A 115 -0.99 -10.39 -5.50
CA VAL A 115 0.46 -10.17 -5.50
C VAL A 115 0.95 -9.64 -4.13
N MET A 116 0.07 -9.16 -3.26
CA MET A 116 0.44 -8.62 -1.95
C MET A 116 1.26 -9.57 -1.08
N PRO A 117 0.93 -10.88 -0.98
CA PRO A 117 1.73 -11.80 -0.18
C PRO A 117 3.18 -11.90 -0.61
N ARG A 118 3.46 -11.66 -1.89
CA ARG A 118 4.80 -11.82 -2.47
C ARG A 118 5.57 -10.50 -2.56
N GLU A 119 4.91 -9.41 -2.96
CA GLU A 119 5.59 -8.16 -3.34
C GLU A 119 5.09 -6.93 -2.58
N GLY A 120 4.04 -7.05 -1.77
CA GLY A 120 3.55 -5.95 -0.95
C GLY A 120 4.42 -5.70 0.27
N ILE A 121 4.44 -4.46 0.75
CA ILE A 121 5.08 -4.09 2.00
C ILE A 121 4.09 -3.36 2.89
N PHE A 122 4.39 -3.35 4.18
CA PHE A 122 3.59 -2.68 5.19
C PHE A 122 4.46 -1.72 5.98
N ALA A 123 3.87 -0.64 6.43
CA ALA A 123 4.59 0.42 7.14
C ALA A 123 3.73 1.02 8.25
N ILE A 124 4.41 1.69 9.17
CA ILE A 124 3.78 2.57 10.16
C ILE A 124 4.03 4.02 9.77
N VAL A 125 3.16 4.92 10.20
CA VAL A 125 3.34 6.36 10.02
C VAL A 125 4.19 6.88 11.17
N THR A 126 5.36 7.41 10.87
CA THR A 126 6.28 7.99 11.87
C THR A 126 6.19 9.50 11.93
N GLU A 127 5.74 10.16 10.87
CA GLU A 127 5.46 11.61 10.85
C GLU A 127 4.13 11.86 10.17
N SER A 128 3.23 12.56 10.85
CA SER A 128 1.88 12.87 10.36
C SER A 128 1.91 13.96 9.29
N GLY A 129 0.90 13.96 8.45
CA GLY A 129 0.71 14.99 7.44
C GLY A 129 -0.35 14.60 6.42
N LYS A 130 -0.49 15.44 5.40
CA LYS A 130 -1.39 15.19 4.28
C LYS A 130 -0.60 14.80 3.06
N ILE A 131 -1.11 13.82 2.32
CA ILE A 131 -0.55 13.40 1.04
C ILE A 131 -1.60 13.57 -0.07
N THR A 132 -1.11 13.77 -1.28
CA THR A 132 -1.94 13.96 -2.47
C THR A 132 -1.47 12.98 -3.53
N ALA A 133 -2.40 12.41 -4.30
CA ALA A 133 -2.04 11.55 -5.43
C ALA A 133 -1.09 12.33 -6.36
N GLY A 134 0.00 11.68 -6.76
CA GLY A 134 1.08 12.31 -7.54
C GLY A 134 2.25 12.79 -6.71
N ASP A 135 2.16 12.83 -5.40
CA ASP A 135 3.29 13.23 -4.55
C ASP A 135 4.48 12.27 -4.73
N GLU A 136 5.67 12.81 -4.60
CA GLU A 136 6.90 12.03 -4.65
C GLU A 136 7.08 11.18 -3.39
N ILE A 137 7.58 9.96 -3.60
CA ILE A 137 8.03 9.09 -2.52
C ILE A 137 9.52 8.89 -2.70
N SER A 138 10.29 9.07 -1.63
CA SER A 138 11.73 8.84 -1.65
C SER A 138 12.17 8.00 -0.47
N VAL A 139 13.23 7.21 -0.68
CA VAL A 139 13.90 6.48 0.40
C VAL A 139 14.76 7.45 1.18
N VAL A 140 14.64 7.44 2.50
CA VAL A 140 15.45 8.27 3.39
C VAL A 140 16.70 7.50 3.77
N ASN A 141 17.83 8.08 3.49
CA ASN A 141 19.14 7.48 3.84
C ASN A 141 19.67 8.04 5.15
#